data_626678a26f2d1596c4257a24b1d14f78
#
_entry.id   626678a26f2d1596c4257a24b1d14f78
#
_cell.length_a   1.000
_cell.length_b   1.000
_cell.length_c   1.000
_cell.angle_alpha   90.00
_cell.angle_beta   90.00
_cell.angle_gamma   90.00
#
_symmetry.space_group_name_H-M   'P 1'
#
loop_
_entity.id
_entity.type
_entity.pdbx_description
1 polymer ?
#
loop_
_entity_poly.entity_id
_entity_poly.type
_entity_poly.pdbx_seq_one_letter_code
_entity_poly.pdbx_strand_id
1 'polypeptide(L)'
;MRTCLPGVLPAFEKICNKNAPLCVLYLRAFLRAPKTTVAGGIIYIIIKTMNILKNFYLSGLVLAGLCGGAQGAVISPLPAADSSARPQAEFPAALGADGKEITGLDTALTLARCLEIAMENNPSLISARLNVADAAVSVSLAKSKFLPTATAGAQQDYNVTKLPGHARTDHGSASSYVEASLTISGITDLARNVKTANLALEQAKLALEKAEQEVASNVKSKFYTLLSAQKAVEIRTKARDLYQDQYNRAQAYFENGLRPKVDVTTAEVNLNNENLRLIRAKNLVNTSSANLANAMGVTAGNTLVLDSQIDETPFQITLEEAVRTAYAQRPDVLSSQTGLKISRIKLNQAKAGYWPTFSFSAGFSKSGDDFYLDNENTKLLAAVELPLFNALQTYNGVKQAKISLAGALNQDRSLMNDVFLQVQSAYLKLQEAGDSVPIAQLNVQKAKENLDLAQGRYNEGIGDIIELKDAEVSYTDAELSYLTARYDYATAVAELKQAMGTK
;
A
#
# COMPACT_ATOMS: atom_id res chain seq x y z
N MET A 1 -14.01 42.74 30.43
CA MET A 1 -14.58 42.18 29.19
C MET A 1 -14.06 42.90 27.95
N ARG A 2 -12.73 43.08 27.82
CA ARG A 2 -12.11 43.78 26.67
C ARG A 2 -10.90 43.05 26.05
N THR A 3 -10.78 41.74 26.25
CA THR A 3 -9.55 40.99 25.84
C THR A 3 -9.78 39.68 25.09
N CYS A 4 -10.90 39.48 24.41
CA CYS A 4 -11.05 38.35 23.48
C CYS A 4 -11.86 38.76 22.25
N LEU A 5 -11.19 38.95 21.11
CA LEU A 5 -11.63 39.08 19.70
C LEU A 5 -11.35 40.42 19.03
N PRO A 6 -10.11 40.70 18.61
CA PRO A 6 -9.83 41.96 17.84
C PRO A 6 -10.12 41.85 16.33
N GLY A 7 -10.71 40.76 15.80
CA GLY A 7 -10.93 40.62 14.36
C GLY A 7 -12.39 40.59 13.88
N VAL A 8 -13.37 40.56 14.77
CA VAL A 8 -14.78 40.30 14.38
C VAL A 8 -15.63 41.56 14.35
N LEU A 9 -15.30 42.62 15.13
CA LEU A 9 -16.07 43.86 15.16
C LEU A 9 -16.07 44.65 13.84
N PRO A 10 -14.98 44.82 13.10
CA PRO A 10 -15.01 45.62 11.85
C PRO A 10 -15.80 44.97 10.71
N ALA A 11 -15.94 43.64 10.71
CA ALA A 11 -16.73 42.92 9.71
C ALA A 11 -18.24 43.07 9.98
N PHE A 12 -18.63 43.18 11.25
CA PHE A 12 -20.03 43.32 11.67
C PHE A 12 -20.59 44.73 11.40
N GLU A 13 -19.80 45.78 11.61
CA GLU A 13 -20.21 47.15 11.30
C GLU A 13 -20.47 47.38 9.79
N LYS A 14 -19.72 46.74 8.91
CA LYS A 14 -19.93 46.83 7.46
C LYS A 14 -21.22 46.11 6.98
N ILE A 15 -21.70 45.12 7.71
CA ILE A 15 -22.90 44.33 7.39
C ILE A 15 -24.16 45.00 7.93
N CYS A 16 -24.08 45.68 9.09
CA CYS A 16 -25.21 46.33 9.73
C CYS A 16 -25.65 47.64 9.06
N ASN A 17 -24.80 48.27 8.26
CA ASN A 17 -25.12 49.58 7.67
C ASN A 17 -26.09 49.53 6.47
N LYS A 18 -26.53 48.34 6.02
CA LYS A 18 -27.49 48.20 4.91
C LYS A 18 -28.89 47.65 5.28
N ASN A 19 -29.11 47.14 6.50
CA ASN A 19 -30.42 46.58 6.91
C ASN A 19 -30.66 46.74 8.43
N ALA A 20 -30.95 47.92 8.89
CA ALA A 20 -31.06 48.31 10.30
C ALA A 20 -32.12 47.57 11.15
N PRO A 21 -33.32 47.15 10.69
CA PRO A 21 -34.32 46.56 11.59
C PRO A 21 -34.04 45.06 11.93
N LEU A 22 -33.35 44.31 11.07
CA LEU A 22 -33.09 42.87 11.30
C LEU A 22 -31.86 42.65 12.20
N CYS A 23 -30.87 43.53 12.18
CA CYS A 23 -29.67 43.41 13.03
C CYS A 23 -29.96 43.56 14.53
N VAL A 24 -30.92 44.41 14.91
CA VAL A 24 -31.26 44.62 16.33
C VAL A 24 -31.97 43.41 16.96
N LEU A 25 -32.77 42.70 16.18
CA LEU A 25 -33.43 41.47 16.63
C LEU A 25 -32.46 40.33 16.85
N TYR A 26 -31.46 40.20 15.97
CA TYR A 26 -30.45 39.15 16.09
C TYR A 26 -29.44 39.40 17.22
N LEU A 27 -29.09 40.66 17.50
CA LEU A 27 -28.21 41.01 18.61
C LEU A 27 -28.87 40.74 19.98
N ARG A 28 -30.21 40.94 20.12
CA ARG A 28 -30.96 40.61 21.35
C ARG A 28 -31.12 39.10 21.56
N ALA A 29 -31.20 38.29 20.52
CA ALA A 29 -31.25 36.82 20.61
C ALA A 29 -29.85 36.25 20.98
N PHE A 30 -28.78 36.83 20.49
CA PHE A 30 -27.41 36.41 20.76
C PHE A 30 -26.95 36.69 22.21
N LEU A 31 -27.43 37.78 22.81
CA LEU A 31 -27.06 38.15 24.19
C LEU A 31 -27.82 37.40 25.28
N ARG A 32 -28.88 36.66 24.93
CA ARG A 32 -29.76 35.91 25.89
C ARG A 32 -29.52 34.37 25.88
N ALA A 33 -28.68 33.83 25.03
CA ALA A 33 -28.42 32.38 24.99
C ALA A 33 -27.45 31.96 26.09
N PRO A 34 -27.72 30.90 26.88
CA PRO A 34 -26.80 30.40 27.90
C PRO A 34 -25.59 29.77 27.23
N LYS A 35 -24.40 30.02 27.80
CA LYS A 35 -23.09 29.54 27.35
C LYS A 35 -22.94 28.02 27.56
N THR A 36 -23.48 27.21 26.70
CA THR A 36 -23.13 25.78 26.58
C THR A 36 -22.63 25.52 25.16
N THR A 37 -21.44 25.02 25.07
CA THR A 37 -20.42 25.07 24.02
C THR A 37 -20.75 24.33 22.71
N VAL A 38 -21.88 23.70 22.51
CA VAL A 38 -22.22 22.95 21.30
C VAL A 38 -23.24 23.70 20.42
N ALA A 39 -24.17 24.46 21.03
CA ALA A 39 -25.17 25.22 20.28
C ALA A 39 -24.60 26.44 19.54
N GLY A 40 -23.55 27.07 20.08
CA GLY A 40 -22.90 28.22 19.46
C GLY A 40 -22.17 27.89 18.12
N GLY A 41 -21.61 26.70 18.00
CA GLY A 41 -20.94 26.23 16.78
C GLY A 41 -21.92 25.94 15.65
N ILE A 42 -23.08 25.37 15.96
CA ILE A 42 -24.12 25.02 14.98
C ILE A 42 -24.78 26.29 14.42
N ILE A 43 -25.05 27.27 15.28
CA ILE A 43 -25.62 28.56 14.85
C ILE A 43 -24.63 29.34 14.00
N TYR A 44 -23.34 29.31 14.30
CA TYR A 44 -22.29 29.93 13.49
C TYR A 44 -22.16 29.29 12.09
N ILE A 45 -22.27 27.96 11.99
CA ILE A 45 -22.25 27.24 10.71
C ILE A 45 -23.51 27.59 9.89
N ILE A 46 -24.67 27.66 10.50
CA ILE A 46 -25.94 28.02 9.82
C ILE A 46 -25.89 29.45 9.29
N ILE A 47 -25.36 30.41 10.05
CA ILE A 47 -25.22 31.80 9.61
C ILE A 47 -24.19 31.95 8.48
N LYS A 48 -23.08 31.19 8.54
CA LYS A 48 -22.06 31.19 7.52
C LYS A 48 -22.51 30.54 6.19
N THR A 49 -23.33 29.50 6.26
CA THR A 49 -23.94 28.86 5.08
C THR A 49 -25.04 29.70 4.47
N MET A 50 -25.84 30.40 5.26
CA MET A 50 -26.84 31.38 4.74
C MET A 50 -26.17 32.56 4.01
N ASN A 51 -25.00 33.02 4.45
CA ASN A 51 -24.25 34.07 3.74
C ASN A 51 -23.59 33.57 2.45
N ILE A 52 -23.19 32.32 2.38
CA ILE A 52 -22.71 31.68 1.14
C ILE A 52 -23.87 31.54 0.14
N LEU A 53 -25.06 31.18 0.57
CA LEU A 53 -26.26 31.10 -0.27
C LEU A 53 -26.70 32.50 -0.80
N LYS A 54 -26.53 33.57 -0.02
CA LYS A 54 -26.79 34.93 -0.47
C LYS A 54 -25.80 35.41 -1.56
N ASN A 55 -24.55 34.98 -1.52
CA ASN A 55 -23.57 35.27 -2.57
C ASN A 55 -23.78 34.43 -3.85
N PHE A 56 -24.40 33.25 -3.75
CA PHE A 56 -24.85 32.49 -4.93
C PHE A 56 -26.02 33.16 -5.66
N TYR A 57 -26.83 33.97 -4.97
CA TYR A 57 -27.93 34.74 -5.60
C TYR A 57 -27.45 35.82 -6.56
N LEU A 58 -26.24 36.37 -6.36
CA LEU A 58 -25.63 37.36 -7.27
C LEU A 58 -24.92 36.73 -8.47
N SER A 59 -24.49 35.46 -8.36
CA SER A 59 -23.84 34.75 -9.47
C SER A 59 -24.80 33.94 -10.34
N GLY A 60 -26.04 33.73 -9.90
CA GLY A 60 -27.08 33.01 -10.68
C GLY A 60 -27.57 33.77 -11.92
N LEU A 61 -27.29 35.08 -12.02
CA LEU A 61 -27.64 35.90 -13.20
C LEU A 61 -26.70 35.72 -14.40
N VAL A 62 -25.57 34.98 -14.23
CA VAL A 62 -24.61 34.74 -15.31
C VAL A 62 -24.86 33.39 -16.00
N LEU A 63 -25.57 32.45 -15.37
CA LEU A 63 -25.86 31.14 -15.97
C LEU A 63 -27.10 31.13 -16.89
N ALA A 64 -27.96 32.14 -16.85
CA ALA A 64 -29.12 32.22 -17.72
C ALA A 64 -28.77 32.63 -19.18
N GLY A 65 -27.54 32.99 -19.46
CA GLY A 65 -27.04 33.37 -20.79
C GLY A 65 -26.53 32.23 -21.68
N LEU A 66 -26.44 31.02 -21.18
CA LEU A 66 -25.80 29.87 -21.89
C LEU A 66 -26.77 28.79 -22.35
N CYS A 67 -28.07 28.92 -22.15
CA CYS A 67 -29.07 27.93 -22.61
C CYS A 67 -29.70 28.24 -23.97
N GLY A 68 -29.08 29.10 -24.79
CA GLY A 68 -29.48 29.34 -26.18
C GLY A 68 -28.63 28.49 -27.12
N GLY A 69 -29.15 27.34 -27.56
CA GLY A 69 -28.56 26.62 -28.70
C GLY A 69 -27.95 25.24 -28.38
N ALA A 70 -28.69 24.34 -27.82
CA ALA A 70 -28.32 22.92 -27.86
C ALA A 70 -29.07 22.22 -28.99
N GLN A 71 -28.62 22.39 -30.23
CA GLN A 71 -28.84 21.42 -31.30
C GLN A 71 -28.01 20.16 -30.97
N GLY A 72 -28.65 18.99 -31.06
CA GLY A 72 -28.18 17.66 -30.73
C GLY A 72 -26.67 17.39 -30.86
N ALA A 73 -25.99 17.36 -29.73
CA ALA A 73 -24.67 16.75 -29.67
C ALA A 73 -24.84 15.23 -29.73
N VAL A 74 -24.65 14.68 -30.91
CA VAL A 74 -24.43 13.24 -31.12
C VAL A 74 -23.15 12.91 -30.33
N ILE A 75 -23.28 12.15 -29.26
CA ILE A 75 -22.14 11.58 -28.54
C ILE A 75 -21.49 10.62 -29.53
N SER A 76 -20.39 11.03 -30.16
CA SER A 76 -19.55 10.16 -30.93
C SER A 76 -18.99 9.08 -30.00
N PRO A 77 -19.07 7.77 -30.34
CA PRO A 77 -18.42 6.75 -29.54
C PRO A 77 -16.92 7.03 -29.48
N LEU A 78 -16.34 6.88 -28.30
CA LEU A 78 -14.89 6.91 -28.11
C LEU A 78 -14.24 6.01 -29.16
N PRO A 79 -13.16 6.47 -29.84
CA PRO A 79 -12.46 5.60 -30.78
C PRO A 79 -11.99 4.35 -30.04
N ALA A 80 -12.37 3.18 -30.57
CA ALA A 80 -11.86 1.91 -30.10
C ALA A 80 -10.33 1.98 -30.10
N ALA A 81 -9.72 1.68 -28.97
CA ALA A 81 -8.27 1.59 -28.87
C ALA A 81 -7.79 0.57 -29.90
N ASP A 82 -7.03 1.04 -30.89
CA ASP A 82 -6.41 0.22 -31.89
C ASP A 82 -5.41 -0.72 -31.24
N SER A 83 -5.77 -1.98 -31.10
CA SER A 83 -4.95 -3.02 -30.49
C SER A 83 -3.81 -3.51 -31.38
N SER A 84 -3.61 -2.91 -32.57
CA SER A 84 -2.62 -3.36 -33.55
C SER A 84 -1.25 -2.68 -33.46
N ALA A 85 -1.09 -1.63 -32.66
CA ALA A 85 0.19 -0.98 -32.45
C ALA A 85 0.85 -1.52 -31.17
N ARG A 86 1.35 -2.77 -31.17
CA ARG A 86 2.43 -3.13 -30.24
C ARG A 86 3.71 -2.49 -30.78
N PRO A 87 4.32 -1.53 -30.05
CA PRO A 87 5.65 -1.05 -30.43
C PRO A 87 6.62 -2.23 -30.35
N GLN A 88 7.38 -2.43 -31.41
CA GLN A 88 8.53 -3.35 -31.39
C GLN A 88 9.44 -2.88 -30.24
N ALA A 89 9.72 -3.80 -29.32
CA ALA A 89 10.46 -3.53 -28.10
C ALA A 89 11.93 -3.18 -28.44
N GLU A 90 12.21 -1.92 -28.59
CA GLU A 90 13.46 -1.38 -28.07
C GLU A 90 13.35 -1.52 -26.53
N PHE A 91 14.31 -2.22 -25.92
CA PHE A 91 14.32 -2.36 -24.45
C PHE A 91 14.35 -0.95 -23.86
N PRO A 92 13.30 -0.54 -23.14
CA PRO A 92 13.27 0.82 -22.63
C PRO A 92 14.38 0.99 -21.60
N ALA A 93 15.01 2.16 -21.61
CA ALA A 93 15.79 2.64 -20.48
C ALA A 93 14.98 2.43 -19.19
N ALA A 94 15.66 2.15 -18.07
CA ALA A 94 15.00 1.89 -16.79
C ALA A 94 14.05 3.03 -16.45
N LEU A 95 12.75 2.77 -16.57
CA LEU A 95 11.68 3.73 -16.30
C LEU A 95 11.16 3.52 -14.88
N GLY A 96 11.06 4.60 -14.11
CA GLY A 96 10.36 4.62 -12.84
C GLY A 96 8.84 4.59 -13.02
N ALA A 97 8.11 4.56 -11.91
CA ALA A 97 6.64 4.57 -11.88
C ALA A 97 6.04 5.79 -12.60
N ASP A 98 6.77 6.91 -12.67
CA ASP A 98 6.38 8.16 -13.35
C ASP A 98 6.81 8.21 -14.83
N GLY A 99 7.34 7.13 -15.39
CA GLY A 99 7.86 7.07 -16.76
C GLY A 99 9.15 7.87 -16.95
N LYS A 100 9.80 8.32 -15.86
CA LYS A 100 11.11 9.00 -15.92
C LYS A 100 12.25 7.99 -15.89
N GLU A 101 13.29 8.24 -16.65
CA GLU A 101 14.55 7.49 -16.57
C GLU A 101 15.14 7.58 -15.16
N ILE A 102 15.39 6.42 -14.54
CA ILE A 102 16.09 6.38 -13.26
C ILE A 102 17.57 6.51 -13.55
N THR A 103 18.11 7.69 -13.27
CA THR A 103 19.55 7.97 -13.40
C THR A 103 20.32 7.29 -12.25
N GLY A 104 21.46 6.68 -12.57
CA GLY A 104 22.39 6.11 -11.58
C GLY A 104 22.32 4.59 -11.41
N LEU A 105 21.62 3.86 -12.28
CA LEU A 105 21.65 2.38 -12.30
C LEU A 105 22.96 1.83 -12.92
N ASP A 106 23.74 2.67 -13.59
CA ASP A 106 25.03 2.30 -14.17
C ASP A 106 26.21 2.37 -13.17
N THR A 107 25.96 2.91 -11.97
CA THR A 107 26.95 2.94 -10.88
C THR A 107 26.72 1.77 -9.92
N ALA A 108 27.76 1.36 -9.19
CA ALA A 108 27.64 0.31 -8.18
C ALA A 108 26.56 0.70 -7.14
N LEU A 109 25.49 -0.11 -7.09
CA LEU A 109 24.34 0.12 -6.24
C LEU A 109 24.61 -0.41 -4.83
N THR A 110 24.43 0.45 -3.84
CA THR A 110 24.39 0.05 -2.41
C THR A 110 23.00 -0.46 -2.04
N LEU A 111 22.90 -1.26 -0.99
CA LEU A 111 21.62 -1.74 -0.45
C LEU A 111 20.69 -0.56 -0.09
N ALA A 112 21.22 0.50 0.52
CA ALA A 112 20.45 1.69 0.86
C ALA A 112 19.82 2.34 -0.37
N ARG A 113 20.58 2.47 -1.47
CA ARG A 113 20.07 3.04 -2.72
C ARG A 113 19.01 2.17 -3.37
N CYS A 114 19.16 0.84 -3.34
CA CYS A 114 18.13 -0.08 -3.81
C CYS A 114 16.82 0.05 -3.02
N LEU A 115 16.92 0.23 -1.71
CA LEU A 115 15.74 0.45 -0.85
C LEU A 115 15.05 1.78 -1.16
N GLU A 116 15.79 2.87 -1.34
CA GLU A 116 15.23 4.17 -1.72
C GLU A 116 14.45 4.07 -3.04
N ILE A 117 15.06 3.49 -4.09
CA ILE A 117 14.41 3.29 -5.38
C ILE A 117 13.14 2.46 -5.23
N ALA A 118 13.17 1.37 -4.45
CA ALA A 118 12.02 0.53 -4.22
C ALA A 118 10.89 1.27 -3.47
N MET A 119 11.23 2.08 -2.47
CA MET A 119 10.24 2.85 -1.72
C MET A 119 9.53 3.89 -2.60
N GLU A 120 10.18 4.40 -3.64
CA GLU A 120 9.58 5.37 -4.56
C GLU A 120 8.78 4.69 -5.68
N ASN A 121 9.29 3.60 -6.25
CA ASN A 121 8.82 3.06 -7.53
C ASN A 121 8.01 1.77 -7.41
N ASN A 122 8.05 1.07 -6.27
CA ASN A 122 7.40 -0.24 -6.16
C ASN A 122 5.86 -0.12 -6.27
N PRO A 123 5.20 -0.81 -7.23
CA PRO A 123 3.76 -0.69 -7.47
C PRO A 123 2.90 -1.09 -6.26
N SER A 124 3.37 -2.04 -5.43
CA SER A 124 2.65 -2.45 -4.22
C SER A 124 2.59 -1.31 -3.19
N LEU A 125 3.67 -0.54 -3.05
CA LEU A 125 3.72 0.63 -2.16
C LEU A 125 2.87 1.78 -2.69
N ILE A 126 2.90 2.02 -4.01
CA ILE A 126 2.03 3.02 -4.65
C ILE A 126 0.57 2.68 -4.38
N SER A 127 0.17 1.41 -4.59
CA SER A 127 -1.19 0.94 -4.29
C SER A 127 -1.56 1.11 -2.82
N ALA A 128 -0.65 0.80 -1.90
CA ALA A 128 -0.88 0.98 -0.47
C ALA A 128 -1.04 2.47 -0.08
N ARG A 129 -0.26 3.38 -0.69
CA ARG A 129 -0.42 4.83 -0.50
C ARG A 129 -1.75 5.34 -1.03
N LEU A 130 -2.19 4.86 -2.20
CA LEU A 130 -3.50 5.18 -2.76
C LEU A 130 -4.64 4.68 -1.85
N ASN A 131 -4.51 3.51 -1.25
CA ASN A 131 -5.49 2.99 -0.28
C ASN A 131 -5.57 3.88 0.99
N VAL A 132 -4.45 4.44 1.46
CA VAL A 132 -4.46 5.43 2.56
C VAL A 132 -5.18 6.71 2.13
N ALA A 133 -4.93 7.20 0.92
CA ALA A 133 -5.62 8.38 0.39
C ALA A 133 -7.14 8.13 0.25
N ASP A 134 -7.56 6.98 -0.26
CA ASP A 134 -8.97 6.58 -0.34
C ASP A 134 -9.64 6.52 1.04
N ALA A 135 -8.97 5.90 2.01
CA ALA A 135 -9.47 5.86 3.39
C ALA A 135 -9.59 7.27 4.01
N ALA A 136 -8.70 8.21 3.68
CA ALA A 136 -8.78 9.61 4.10
C ALA A 136 -9.99 10.33 3.47
N VAL A 137 -10.27 10.08 2.19
CA VAL A 137 -11.48 10.58 1.51
C VAL A 137 -12.72 9.98 2.15
N SER A 138 -12.71 8.68 2.51
CA SER A 138 -13.82 8.01 3.21
C SER A 138 -14.13 8.65 4.57
N VAL A 139 -13.12 9.13 5.31
CA VAL A 139 -13.33 9.95 6.52
C VAL A 139 -14.03 11.27 6.19
N SER A 140 -13.63 11.93 5.11
CA SER A 140 -14.26 13.18 4.66
C SER A 140 -15.71 12.95 4.22
N LEU A 141 -16.00 11.85 3.53
CA LEU A 141 -17.35 11.41 3.18
C LEU A 141 -18.20 11.09 4.41
N ALA A 142 -17.63 10.46 5.44
CA ALA A 142 -18.36 10.25 6.70
C ALA A 142 -18.67 11.57 7.41
N LYS A 143 -17.79 12.56 7.35
CA LYS A 143 -18.01 13.90 7.91
C LYS A 143 -18.99 14.74 7.08
N SER A 144 -19.03 14.58 5.75
CA SER A 144 -19.92 15.35 4.89
C SER A 144 -21.41 15.07 5.17
N LYS A 145 -21.74 13.94 5.76
CA LYS A 145 -23.12 13.63 6.22
C LYS A 145 -23.66 14.58 7.30
N PHE A 146 -22.80 15.42 7.88
CA PHE A 146 -23.20 16.52 8.78
C PHE A 146 -23.41 17.85 8.05
N LEU A 147 -23.17 17.89 6.74
CA LEU A 147 -23.28 19.13 5.94
C LEU A 147 -24.61 19.14 5.16
N PRO A 148 -25.14 20.34 4.87
CA PRO A 148 -26.30 20.47 4.00
C PRO A 148 -25.97 20.07 2.56
N THR A 149 -26.99 19.54 1.88
CA THR A 149 -26.98 19.27 0.45
C THR A 149 -27.83 20.31 -0.28
N ALA A 150 -27.43 20.68 -1.48
CA ALA A 150 -28.22 21.54 -2.34
C ALA A 150 -28.42 20.84 -3.68
N THR A 151 -29.65 20.79 -4.14
CA THR A 151 -30.05 20.19 -5.41
C THR A 151 -30.89 21.16 -6.21
N ALA A 152 -30.70 21.14 -7.53
CA ALA A 152 -31.58 21.86 -8.47
C ALA A 152 -32.04 20.86 -9.50
N GLY A 153 -33.28 20.92 -9.87
CA GLY A 153 -33.88 20.04 -10.86
C GLY A 153 -34.97 20.73 -11.66
N ALA A 154 -35.22 20.20 -12.86
CA ALA A 154 -36.36 20.53 -13.68
C ALA A 154 -37.00 19.21 -14.14
N GLN A 155 -38.30 19.15 -14.09
CA GLN A 155 -39.07 17.97 -14.44
C GLN A 155 -40.22 18.38 -15.34
N GLN A 156 -40.45 17.62 -16.38
CA GLN A 156 -41.63 17.73 -17.23
C GLN A 156 -42.41 16.44 -17.17
N ASP A 157 -43.63 16.52 -16.66
CA ASP A 157 -44.55 15.40 -16.57
C ASP A 157 -45.64 15.53 -17.65
N TYR A 158 -45.91 14.45 -18.34
CA TYR A 158 -47.00 14.34 -19.29
C TYR A 158 -47.88 13.15 -18.91
N ASN A 159 -49.05 13.46 -18.37
CA ASN A 159 -50.01 12.44 -17.92
C ASN A 159 -51.19 12.35 -18.85
N VAL A 160 -51.46 11.15 -19.35
CA VAL A 160 -52.63 10.81 -20.17
C VAL A 160 -53.55 9.91 -19.34
N THR A 161 -54.71 10.41 -18.99
CA THR A 161 -55.69 9.61 -18.26
C THR A 161 -56.90 9.29 -19.14
N LYS A 162 -57.16 7.99 -19.31
CA LYS A 162 -58.37 7.49 -20.02
C LYS A 162 -59.18 6.65 -19.06
N LEU A 163 -60.34 7.20 -18.61
CA LEU A 163 -61.30 6.47 -17.79
C LEU A 163 -62.39 5.85 -18.68
N PRO A 164 -62.88 4.64 -18.38
CA PRO A 164 -63.99 4.05 -19.13
C PRO A 164 -65.20 4.95 -19.12
N GLY A 165 -65.71 5.33 -20.28
CA GLY A 165 -66.88 6.21 -20.41
C GLY A 165 -66.60 7.72 -20.36
N HIS A 166 -65.36 8.16 -20.20
CA HIS A 166 -64.97 9.57 -20.16
C HIS A 166 -64.02 9.91 -21.30
N ALA A 167 -63.99 11.18 -21.70
CA ALA A 167 -63.03 11.68 -22.67
C ALA A 167 -61.61 11.53 -22.15
N ARG A 168 -60.64 11.30 -23.06
CA ARG A 168 -59.20 11.31 -22.73
C ARG A 168 -58.80 12.72 -22.25
N THR A 169 -58.19 12.78 -21.11
CA THR A 169 -57.63 14.02 -20.59
C THR A 169 -56.12 13.94 -20.62
N ASP A 170 -55.50 14.90 -21.30
CA ASP A 170 -54.04 15.03 -21.42
C ASP A 170 -53.63 16.25 -20.59
N HIS A 171 -52.76 16.04 -19.62
CA HIS A 171 -52.19 17.10 -18.78
C HIS A 171 -50.68 17.05 -18.90
N GLY A 172 -50.07 18.11 -19.40
CA GLY A 172 -48.63 18.33 -19.34
C GLY A 172 -48.37 19.39 -18.25
N SER A 173 -47.40 19.11 -17.39
CA SER A 173 -46.89 20.08 -16.42
C SER A 173 -45.36 20.11 -16.49
N ALA A 174 -44.78 21.28 -16.54
CA ALA A 174 -43.35 21.48 -16.37
C ALA A 174 -43.13 22.11 -14.97
N SER A 175 -42.16 21.63 -14.26
CA SER A 175 -41.80 22.19 -12.95
C SER A 175 -40.30 22.31 -12.82
N SER A 176 -39.87 23.33 -12.11
CA SER A 176 -38.47 23.54 -11.72
C SER A 176 -38.36 23.69 -10.21
N TYR A 177 -37.28 23.25 -9.63
CA TYR A 177 -37.04 23.42 -8.21
C TYR A 177 -35.55 23.60 -7.89
N VAL A 178 -35.30 24.36 -6.82
CA VAL A 178 -34.01 24.43 -6.15
C VAL A 178 -34.26 24.17 -4.68
N GLU A 179 -33.61 23.13 -4.15
CA GLU A 179 -33.76 22.73 -2.77
C GLU A 179 -32.40 22.69 -2.08
N ALA A 180 -32.33 23.27 -0.88
CA ALA A 180 -31.20 23.09 0.02
C ALA A 180 -31.73 22.43 1.29
N SER A 181 -31.15 21.29 1.66
CA SER A 181 -31.62 20.52 2.83
C SER A 181 -30.46 20.04 3.68
N LEU A 182 -30.69 20.02 4.99
CA LEU A 182 -29.83 19.40 6.00
C LEU A 182 -30.67 18.42 6.79
N THR A 183 -30.33 17.15 6.73
CA THR A 183 -30.99 16.12 7.52
C THR A 183 -29.95 15.42 8.39
N ILE A 184 -30.06 15.56 9.70
CA ILE A 184 -29.24 14.85 10.69
C ILE A 184 -30.18 13.88 11.41
N SER A 185 -30.00 12.58 11.14
CA SER A 185 -30.71 11.49 11.80
C SER A 185 -29.72 10.58 12.51
N GLY A 186 -30.02 10.25 13.78
CA GLY A 186 -29.16 9.37 14.56
C GLY A 186 -27.75 9.94 14.76
N ILE A 187 -27.63 11.12 15.33
CA ILE A 187 -26.34 11.84 15.52
C ILE A 187 -25.25 10.96 16.16
N THR A 188 -25.64 10.04 17.05
CA THR A 188 -24.74 9.08 17.69
C THR A 188 -24.21 8.07 16.69
N ASP A 189 -24.99 7.65 15.70
CA ASP A 189 -24.59 6.71 14.66
C ASP A 189 -23.72 7.39 13.61
N LEU A 190 -24.00 8.64 13.27
CA LEU A 190 -23.13 9.46 12.43
C LEU A 190 -21.75 9.64 13.08
N ALA A 191 -21.70 9.94 14.38
CA ALA A 191 -20.44 10.04 15.12
C ALA A 191 -19.69 8.71 15.19
N ARG A 192 -20.39 7.58 15.36
CA ARG A 192 -19.80 6.22 15.31
C ARG A 192 -19.25 5.90 13.91
N ASN A 193 -19.97 6.29 12.86
CA ASN A 193 -19.52 6.11 11.47
C ASN A 193 -18.23 6.89 11.18
N VAL A 194 -18.13 8.15 11.64
CA VAL A 194 -16.89 8.93 11.55
C VAL A 194 -15.76 8.26 12.35
N LYS A 195 -16.04 7.75 13.55
CA LYS A 195 -15.04 7.03 14.35
C LYS A 195 -14.59 5.76 13.65
N THR A 196 -15.50 5.00 13.06
CA THR A 196 -15.19 3.79 12.29
C THR A 196 -14.33 4.12 11.06
N ALA A 197 -14.66 5.20 10.34
CA ALA A 197 -13.86 5.66 9.20
C ALA A 197 -12.43 6.08 9.60
N ASN A 198 -12.27 6.76 10.75
CA ASN A 198 -10.94 7.09 11.27
C ASN A 198 -10.13 5.84 11.65
N LEU A 199 -10.76 4.82 12.26
CA LEU A 199 -10.08 3.56 12.56
C LEU A 199 -9.74 2.77 11.28
N ALA A 200 -10.58 2.84 10.24
CA ALA A 200 -10.26 2.27 8.93
C ALA A 200 -9.06 2.98 8.26
N LEU A 201 -8.95 4.31 8.41
CA LEU A 201 -7.77 5.06 7.98
C LEU A 201 -6.52 4.63 8.76
N GLU A 202 -6.63 4.39 10.07
CA GLU A 202 -5.54 3.84 10.89
C GLU A 202 -5.11 2.46 10.37
N GLN A 203 -6.06 1.58 10.05
CA GLN A 203 -5.76 0.27 9.45
C GLN A 203 -5.08 0.39 8.08
N ALA A 204 -5.51 1.32 7.24
CA ALA A 204 -4.87 1.56 5.94
C ALA A 204 -3.40 2.04 6.09
N LYS A 205 -3.11 2.88 7.10
CA LYS A 205 -1.74 3.30 7.42
C LYS A 205 -0.87 2.13 7.91
N LEU A 206 -1.42 1.28 8.77
CA LEU A 206 -0.73 0.06 9.22
C LEU A 206 -0.49 -0.93 8.08
N ALA A 207 -1.43 -1.04 7.13
CA ALA A 207 -1.26 -1.84 5.92
C ALA A 207 -0.15 -1.28 5.01
N LEU A 208 -0.01 0.05 4.90
CA LEU A 208 1.12 0.68 4.21
C LEU A 208 2.44 0.36 4.90
N GLU A 209 2.51 0.47 6.22
CA GLU A 209 3.73 0.16 6.98
C GLU A 209 4.13 -1.32 6.81
N LYS A 210 3.15 -2.24 6.84
CA LYS A 210 3.39 -3.65 6.53
C LYS A 210 3.96 -3.84 5.13
N ALA A 211 3.38 -3.19 4.11
CA ALA A 211 3.87 -3.26 2.74
C ALA A 211 5.29 -2.69 2.59
N GLU A 212 5.62 -1.62 3.31
CA GLU A 212 7.00 -1.08 3.36
C GLU A 212 7.99 -2.12 3.92
N GLN A 213 7.63 -2.81 5.02
CA GLN A 213 8.48 -3.84 5.61
C GLN A 213 8.64 -5.05 4.67
N GLU A 214 7.56 -5.49 4.01
CA GLU A 214 7.58 -6.60 3.05
C GLU A 214 8.45 -6.28 1.83
N VAL A 215 8.30 -5.08 1.24
CA VAL A 215 9.12 -4.64 0.11
C VAL A 215 10.58 -4.51 0.52
N ALA A 216 10.86 -3.91 1.68
CA ALA A 216 12.24 -3.77 2.17
C ALA A 216 12.92 -5.13 2.37
N SER A 217 12.23 -6.10 2.97
CA SER A 217 12.76 -7.46 3.17
C SER A 217 12.96 -8.18 1.83
N ASN A 218 12.02 -8.07 0.90
CA ASN A 218 12.14 -8.68 -0.43
C ASN A 218 13.34 -8.10 -1.21
N VAL A 219 13.52 -6.77 -1.19
CA VAL A 219 14.68 -6.10 -1.84
C VAL A 219 15.98 -6.55 -1.20
N LYS A 220 16.08 -6.62 0.14
CA LYS A 220 17.26 -7.13 0.84
C LYS A 220 17.59 -8.56 0.42
N SER A 221 16.60 -9.45 0.40
CA SER A 221 16.78 -10.85 -0.03
C SER A 221 17.26 -10.95 -1.49
N LYS A 222 16.65 -10.19 -2.43
CA LYS A 222 17.07 -10.19 -3.83
C LYS A 222 18.43 -9.55 -4.04
N PHE A 223 18.78 -8.52 -3.25
CA PHE A 223 20.10 -7.91 -3.25
C PHE A 223 21.19 -8.91 -2.85
N TYR A 224 21.01 -9.62 -1.73
CA TYR A 224 21.96 -10.63 -1.29
C TYR A 224 22.05 -11.83 -2.25
N THR A 225 20.91 -12.23 -2.86
CA THR A 225 20.91 -13.28 -3.89
C THR A 225 21.74 -12.86 -5.12
N LEU A 226 21.59 -11.63 -5.61
CA LEU A 226 22.38 -11.14 -6.76
C LEU A 226 23.86 -11.01 -6.39
N LEU A 227 24.16 -10.50 -5.20
CA LEU A 227 25.54 -10.35 -4.73
C LEU A 227 26.24 -11.71 -4.59
N SER A 228 25.52 -12.72 -4.04
CA SER A 228 25.98 -14.11 -4.00
C SER A 228 26.26 -14.65 -5.40
N ALA A 229 25.35 -14.42 -6.36
CA ALA A 229 25.53 -14.87 -7.74
C ALA A 229 26.74 -14.21 -8.42
N GLN A 230 26.97 -12.91 -8.20
CA GLN A 230 28.13 -12.19 -8.74
C GLN A 230 29.45 -12.76 -8.17
N LYS A 231 29.50 -13.00 -6.86
CA LYS A 231 30.67 -13.61 -6.22
C LYS A 231 30.88 -15.07 -6.65
N ALA A 232 29.81 -15.83 -6.90
CA ALA A 232 29.92 -17.17 -7.45
C ALA A 232 30.51 -17.19 -8.86
N VAL A 233 30.23 -16.18 -9.70
CA VAL A 233 30.90 -16.04 -11.02
C VAL A 233 32.39 -15.80 -10.86
N GLU A 234 32.83 -14.99 -9.89
CA GLU A 234 34.26 -14.79 -9.60
C GLU A 234 34.95 -16.11 -9.22
N ILE A 235 34.34 -16.92 -8.33
CA ILE A 235 34.87 -18.22 -7.91
C ILE A 235 34.94 -19.18 -9.11
N ARG A 236 33.86 -19.29 -9.90
CA ARG A 236 33.82 -20.15 -11.09
C ARG A 236 34.79 -19.71 -12.18
N THR A 237 35.05 -18.41 -12.31
CA THR A 237 36.05 -17.91 -13.24
C THR A 237 37.45 -18.36 -12.84
N LYS A 238 37.82 -18.24 -11.55
CA LYS A 238 39.09 -18.74 -11.02
C LYS A 238 39.24 -20.25 -11.20
N ALA A 239 38.20 -21.00 -10.93
CA ALA A 239 38.16 -22.46 -11.12
C ALA A 239 38.38 -22.80 -12.62
N ARG A 240 37.70 -22.12 -13.54
CA ARG A 240 37.89 -22.30 -14.99
C ARG A 240 39.32 -22.03 -15.41
N ASP A 241 39.94 -20.94 -14.91
CA ASP A 241 41.32 -20.61 -15.24
C ASP A 241 42.27 -21.70 -14.73
N LEU A 242 42.05 -22.25 -13.56
CA LEU A 242 42.81 -23.37 -13.01
C LEU A 242 42.71 -24.63 -13.90
N TYR A 243 41.49 -25.01 -14.34
CA TYR A 243 41.31 -26.15 -15.26
C TYR A 243 41.91 -25.89 -16.65
N GLN A 244 41.93 -24.65 -17.10
CA GLN A 244 42.61 -24.27 -18.34
C GLN A 244 44.12 -24.49 -18.22
N ASP A 245 44.74 -24.10 -17.12
CA ASP A 245 46.16 -24.30 -16.86
C ASP A 245 46.49 -25.78 -16.78
N GLN A 246 45.64 -26.61 -16.19
CA GLN A 246 45.83 -28.07 -16.15
C GLN A 246 45.74 -28.69 -17.54
N TYR A 247 44.76 -28.31 -18.34
CA TYR A 247 44.65 -28.78 -19.71
C TYR A 247 45.94 -28.42 -20.49
N ASN A 248 46.44 -27.21 -20.39
CA ASN A 248 47.68 -26.77 -21.05
C ASN A 248 48.89 -27.61 -20.57
N ARG A 249 49.01 -27.88 -19.29
CA ARG A 249 50.09 -28.76 -18.72
C ARG A 249 49.94 -30.20 -19.19
N ALA A 250 48.75 -30.79 -19.15
CA ALA A 250 48.52 -32.15 -19.61
C ALA A 250 48.88 -32.31 -21.08
N GLN A 251 48.52 -31.33 -21.89
CA GLN A 251 48.91 -31.30 -23.30
C GLN A 251 50.43 -31.24 -23.49
N ALA A 252 51.11 -30.33 -22.78
CA ALA A 252 52.56 -30.22 -22.84
C ALA A 252 53.27 -31.49 -22.40
N TYR A 253 52.80 -32.18 -21.37
CA TYR A 253 53.36 -33.49 -20.93
C TYR A 253 53.14 -34.58 -21.97
N PHE A 254 51.97 -34.64 -22.63
CA PHE A 254 51.69 -35.56 -23.71
C PHE A 254 52.59 -35.32 -24.92
N GLU A 255 52.75 -34.07 -25.36
CA GLU A 255 53.62 -33.72 -26.49
C GLU A 255 55.10 -34.09 -26.25
N ASN A 256 55.54 -34.05 -24.99
CA ASN A 256 56.88 -34.46 -24.61
C ASN A 256 57.00 -35.98 -24.29
N GLY A 257 55.89 -36.75 -24.48
CA GLY A 257 55.88 -38.19 -24.22
C GLY A 257 55.90 -38.59 -22.75
N LEU A 258 55.69 -37.70 -21.83
CA LEU A 258 55.73 -37.90 -20.37
C LEU A 258 54.45 -38.48 -19.80
N ARG A 259 53.28 -38.23 -20.45
CA ARG A 259 51.98 -38.68 -19.98
C ARG A 259 51.11 -39.19 -21.14
N PRO A 260 50.15 -40.14 -20.85
CA PRO A 260 49.26 -40.69 -21.88
C PRO A 260 48.19 -39.69 -22.33
N LYS A 261 47.65 -39.86 -23.56
CA LYS A 261 46.60 -39.04 -24.15
C LYS A 261 45.33 -38.96 -23.31
N VAL A 262 45.07 -40.01 -22.49
CA VAL A 262 43.88 -40.02 -21.60
C VAL A 262 43.89 -38.89 -20.60
N ASP A 263 45.09 -38.45 -20.14
CA ASP A 263 45.18 -37.30 -19.21
C ASP A 263 44.73 -36.00 -19.88
N VAL A 264 45.11 -35.78 -21.13
CA VAL A 264 44.69 -34.62 -21.95
C VAL A 264 43.17 -34.62 -22.13
N THR A 265 42.62 -35.77 -22.56
CA THR A 265 41.15 -35.89 -22.77
C THR A 265 40.38 -35.65 -21.48
N THR A 266 40.89 -36.17 -20.35
CA THR A 266 40.27 -35.98 -19.02
C THR A 266 40.32 -34.48 -18.62
N ALA A 267 41.44 -33.83 -18.79
CA ALA A 267 41.59 -32.39 -18.51
C ALA A 267 40.67 -31.55 -19.38
N GLU A 268 40.53 -31.88 -20.67
CA GLU A 268 39.61 -31.21 -21.59
C GLU A 268 38.14 -31.35 -21.17
N VAL A 269 37.72 -32.56 -20.78
CA VAL A 269 36.38 -32.79 -20.28
C VAL A 269 36.11 -31.98 -19.01
N ASN A 270 37.08 -31.91 -18.08
CA ASN A 270 36.96 -31.13 -16.85
C ASN A 270 36.82 -29.64 -17.13
N LEU A 271 37.66 -29.11 -18.03
CA LEU A 271 37.57 -27.69 -18.48
C LEU A 271 36.21 -27.36 -19.11
N ASN A 272 35.72 -28.25 -19.99
CA ASN A 272 34.42 -28.06 -20.64
C ASN A 272 33.28 -28.08 -19.64
N ASN A 273 33.31 -28.95 -18.63
CA ASN A 273 32.34 -29.00 -17.54
C ASN A 273 32.35 -27.70 -16.73
N GLU A 274 33.55 -27.15 -16.42
CA GLU A 274 33.61 -25.88 -15.68
C GLU A 274 33.19 -24.68 -16.53
N ASN A 275 33.43 -24.68 -17.82
CA ASN A 275 32.87 -23.69 -18.75
C ASN A 275 31.34 -23.71 -18.74
N LEU A 276 30.70 -24.90 -18.71
CA LEU A 276 29.24 -25.00 -18.59
C LEU A 276 28.74 -24.46 -17.25
N ARG A 277 29.45 -24.75 -16.14
CA ARG A 277 29.12 -24.20 -14.81
C ARG A 277 29.23 -22.67 -14.78
N LEU A 278 30.29 -22.10 -15.40
CA LEU A 278 30.46 -20.65 -15.51
C LEU A 278 29.35 -19.99 -16.34
N ILE A 279 28.93 -20.59 -17.46
CA ILE A 279 27.81 -20.10 -18.27
C ILE A 279 26.52 -20.05 -17.43
N ARG A 280 26.26 -21.12 -16.66
CA ARG A 280 25.10 -21.18 -15.75
C ARG A 280 25.17 -20.11 -14.66
N ALA A 281 26.35 -19.90 -14.05
CA ALA A 281 26.55 -18.87 -13.04
C ALA A 281 26.31 -17.46 -13.60
N LYS A 282 26.81 -17.16 -14.81
CA LYS A 282 26.56 -15.89 -15.51
C LYS A 282 25.06 -15.68 -15.79
N ASN A 283 24.37 -16.73 -16.23
CA ASN A 283 22.91 -16.63 -16.43
C ASN A 283 22.16 -16.38 -15.12
N LEU A 284 22.61 -16.99 -14.00
CA LEU A 284 22.04 -16.75 -12.68
C LEU A 284 22.18 -15.26 -12.25
N VAL A 285 23.30 -14.62 -12.56
CA VAL A 285 23.48 -13.18 -12.34
C VAL A 285 22.44 -12.38 -13.12
N ASN A 286 22.23 -12.69 -14.41
CA ASN A 286 21.25 -11.98 -15.22
C ASN A 286 19.81 -12.13 -14.68
N THR A 287 19.43 -13.35 -14.32
CA THR A 287 18.09 -13.61 -13.75
C THR A 287 17.91 -12.98 -12.36
N SER A 288 18.94 -13.00 -11.52
CA SER A 288 18.90 -12.36 -10.20
C SER A 288 18.88 -10.84 -10.31
N SER A 289 19.58 -10.26 -11.28
CA SER A 289 19.52 -8.83 -11.60
C SER A 289 18.11 -8.41 -12.01
N ALA A 290 17.47 -9.16 -12.91
CA ALA A 290 16.08 -8.92 -13.30
C ALA A 290 15.10 -9.03 -12.11
N ASN A 291 15.31 -10.01 -11.22
CA ASN A 291 14.51 -10.18 -10.03
C ASN A 291 14.65 -9.00 -9.04
N LEU A 292 15.88 -8.48 -8.85
CA LEU A 292 16.12 -7.30 -8.02
C LEU A 292 15.47 -6.05 -8.64
N ALA A 293 15.62 -5.84 -9.96
CA ALA A 293 14.97 -4.75 -10.68
C ALA A 293 13.45 -4.80 -10.50
N ASN A 294 12.84 -5.97 -10.65
CA ASN A 294 11.40 -6.16 -10.42
C ASN A 294 11.00 -5.88 -8.96
N ALA A 295 11.80 -6.31 -7.97
CA ALA A 295 11.54 -6.01 -6.57
C ALA A 295 11.63 -4.51 -6.26
N MET A 296 12.50 -3.78 -6.95
CA MET A 296 12.57 -2.31 -6.89
C MET A 296 11.44 -1.61 -7.65
N GLY A 297 10.66 -2.34 -8.46
CA GLY A 297 9.59 -1.75 -9.28
C GLY A 297 10.10 -1.03 -10.52
N VAL A 298 11.27 -1.40 -11.02
CA VAL A 298 11.91 -0.79 -12.19
C VAL A 298 12.19 -1.83 -13.26
N THR A 299 12.19 -1.39 -14.54
CA THR A 299 12.67 -2.21 -15.65
C THR A 299 14.13 -1.87 -15.91
N ALA A 300 15.05 -2.82 -15.68
CA ALA A 300 16.45 -2.64 -16.00
C ALA A 300 16.80 -3.40 -17.28
N GLY A 301 17.35 -2.71 -18.27
CA GLY A 301 17.84 -3.32 -19.52
C GLY A 301 19.23 -3.96 -19.37
N ASN A 302 20.01 -3.53 -18.39
CA ASN A 302 21.37 -3.98 -18.14
C ASN A 302 21.50 -4.75 -16.82
N THR A 303 22.55 -5.57 -16.69
CA THR A 303 22.87 -6.25 -15.43
C THR A 303 23.33 -5.22 -14.39
N LEU A 304 22.66 -5.23 -13.23
CA LEU A 304 22.98 -4.33 -12.13
C LEU A 304 24.32 -4.70 -11.49
N VAL A 305 25.16 -3.72 -11.26
CA VAL A 305 26.41 -3.88 -10.52
C VAL A 305 26.17 -3.47 -9.07
N LEU A 306 26.52 -4.35 -8.12
CA LEU A 306 26.33 -4.11 -6.70
C LEU A 306 27.66 -3.79 -5.99
N ASP A 307 27.57 -2.93 -4.97
CA ASP A 307 28.67 -2.76 -4.01
C ASP A 307 28.69 -3.97 -3.05
N SER A 308 29.88 -4.53 -2.86
CA SER A 308 30.10 -5.80 -2.15
C SER A 308 30.15 -5.67 -0.62
N GLN A 309 29.79 -4.52 -0.05
CA GLN A 309 29.81 -4.34 1.41
C GLN A 309 28.61 -5.07 2.05
N ILE A 310 28.92 -6.02 2.95
CA ILE A 310 27.95 -6.70 3.82
C ILE A 310 28.16 -6.17 5.23
N ASP A 311 27.10 -5.80 5.91
CA ASP A 311 27.13 -5.56 7.34
C ASP A 311 27.21 -6.91 8.08
N GLU A 312 28.40 -7.24 8.59
CA GLU A 312 28.67 -8.51 9.28
C GLU A 312 28.48 -8.42 10.81
N THR A 313 27.78 -7.37 11.28
CA THR A 313 27.54 -7.26 12.73
C THR A 313 26.71 -8.42 13.23
N PRO A 314 27.19 -9.16 14.27
CA PRO A 314 26.44 -10.28 14.84
C PRO A 314 25.12 -9.77 15.43
N PHE A 315 24.01 -10.31 14.95
CA PHE A 315 22.70 -10.00 15.48
C PHE A 315 22.33 -10.99 16.59
N GLN A 316 22.27 -10.52 17.83
CA GLN A 316 21.94 -11.33 18.99
C GLN A 316 20.64 -10.85 19.62
N ILE A 317 19.67 -11.74 19.72
CA ILE A 317 18.38 -11.53 20.37
C ILE A 317 17.89 -12.87 20.93
N THR A 318 17.14 -12.85 22.01
CA THR A 318 16.46 -14.04 22.51
C THR A 318 15.11 -14.25 21.82
N LEU A 319 14.65 -15.53 21.71
CA LEU A 319 13.34 -15.81 21.11
C LEU A 319 12.21 -15.06 21.85
N GLU A 320 12.29 -15.00 23.18
CA GLU A 320 11.26 -14.31 23.99
C GLU A 320 11.19 -12.81 23.68
N GLU A 321 12.35 -12.14 23.57
CA GLU A 321 12.41 -10.73 23.19
C GLU A 321 11.90 -10.50 21.75
N ALA A 322 12.25 -11.38 20.83
CA ALA A 322 11.79 -11.32 19.45
C ALA A 322 10.26 -11.42 19.36
N VAL A 323 9.65 -12.39 20.06
CA VAL A 323 8.20 -12.57 20.12
C VAL A 323 7.51 -11.38 20.80
N ARG A 324 8.07 -10.88 21.92
CA ARG A 324 7.52 -9.71 22.60
C ARG A 324 7.54 -8.47 21.71
N THR A 325 8.63 -8.26 20.99
CA THR A 325 8.78 -7.15 20.04
C THR A 325 7.77 -7.27 18.90
N ALA A 326 7.60 -8.48 18.34
CA ALA A 326 6.64 -8.74 17.28
C ALA A 326 5.20 -8.42 17.72
N TYR A 327 4.77 -8.85 18.90
CA TYR A 327 3.44 -8.55 19.40
C TYR A 327 3.21 -7.06 19.68
N ALA A 328 4.28 -6.29 19.96
CA ALA A 328 4.18 -4.86 20.23
C ALA A 328 4.25 -3.99 18.97
N GLN A 329 5.05 -4.40 17.96
CA GLN A 329 5.41 -3.52 16.84
C GLN A 329 4.84 -3.96 15.48
N ARG A 330 4.41 -5.21 15.32
CA ARG A 330 3.92 -5.67 14.02
C ARG A 330 2.66 -4.93 13.56
N PRO A 331 2.67 -4.35 12.37
CA PRO A 331 1.52 -3.60 11.85
C PRO A 331 0.25 -4.44 11.69
N ASP A 332 0.37 -5.75 11.38
CA ASP A 332 -0.77 -6.65 11.25
C ASP A 332 -1.44 -6.94 12.60
N VAL A 333 -0.67 -7.06 13.68
CA VAL A 333 -1.20 -7.19 15.06
C VAL A 333 -1.93 -5.92 15.47
N LEU A 334 -1.34 -4.76 15.24
CA LEU A 334 -1.97 -3.46 15.54
C LEU A 334 -3.24 -3.24 14.71
N SER A 335 -3.22 -3.67 13.44
CA SER A 335 -4.39 -3.64 12.55
C SER A 335 -5.51 -4.54 13.04
N SER A 336 -5.21 -5.76 13.51
CA SER A 336 -6.18 -6.67 14.13
C SER A 336 -6.85 -6.04 15.36
N GLN A 337 -6.05 -5.46 16.27
CA GLN A 337 -6.56 -4.74 17.46
C GLN A 337 -7.47 -3.57 17.07
N THR A 338 -7.13 -2.84 16.01
CA THR A 338 -7.97 -1.76 15.47
C THR A 338 -9.27 -2.32 14.88
N GLY A 339 -9.22 -3.47 14.21
CA GLY A 339 -10.38 -4.22 13.73
C GLY A 339 -11.33 -4.66 14.87
N LEU A 340 -10.76 -5.08 16.00
CA LEU A 340 -11.55 -5.39 17.21
C LEU A 340 -12.28 -4.15 17.77
N LYS A 341 -11.62 -2.96 17.76
CA LYS A 341 -12.27 -1.70 18.14
C LYS A 341 -13.45 -1.38 17.22
N ILE A 342 -13.28 -1.56 15.90
CA ILE A 342 -14.36 -1.39 14.91
C ILE A 342 -15.53 -2.35 15.18
N SER A 343 -15.23 -3.63 15.41
CA SER A 343 -16.25 -4.66 15.69
C SER A 343 -17.04 -4.35 16.97
N ARG A 344 -16.38 -3.81 18.00
CA ARG A 344 -17.05 -3.33 19.23
C ARG A 344 -17.96 -2.12 18.96
N ILE A 345 -17.54 -1.19 18.11
CA ILE A 345 -18.36 -0.03 17.70
C ILE A 345 -19.60 -0.54 16.95
N LYS A 346 -19.45 -1.48 16.00
CA LYS A 346 -20.57 -2.08 15.26
C LYS A 346 -21.57 -2.79 16.20
N LEU A 347 -21.08 -3.50 17.20
CA LEU A 347 -21.96 -4.09 18.23
C LEU A 347 -22.73 -3.02 19.02
N ASN A 348 -22.07 -1.93 19.41
CA ASN A 348 -22.73 -0.83 20.12
C ASN A 348 -23.72 -0.08 19.21
N GLN A 349 -23.46 -0.01 17.90
CA GLN A 349 -24.38 0.53 16.92
C GLN A 349 -25.62 -0.36 16.75
N ALA A 350 -25.46 -1.67 16.67
CA ALA A 350 -26.56 -2.60 16.62
C ALA A 350 -27.44 -2.52 17.90
N LYS A 351 -26.81 -2.38 19.09
CA LYS A 351 -27.55 -2.18 20.37
C LYS A 351 -28.29 -0.84 20.39
N ALA A 352 -27.77 0.19 19.71
CA ALA A 352 -28.44 1.49 19.65
C ALA A 352 -29.79 1.44 18.91
N GLY A 353 -30.06 0.41 18.09
CA GLY A 353 -31.35 0.17 17.48
C GLY A 353 -32.51 -0.09 18.45
N TYR A 354 -32.25 -0.25 19.77
CA TYR A 354 -33.26 -0.27 20.82
C TYR A 354 -33.60 1.12 21.41
N TRP A 355 -32.81 2.14 21.05
CA TRP A 355 -32.93 3.49 21.61
C TRP A 355 -33.69 4.41 20.65
N PRO A 356 -34.34 5.47 21.16
CA PRO A 356 -34.95 6.47 20.31
C PRO A 356 -33.93 7.11 19.35
N THR A 357 -34.34 7.28 18.10
CA THR A 357 -33.58 8.02 17.11
C THR A 357 -34.09 9.46 17.04
N PHE A 358 -33.20 10.40 17.25
CA PHE A 358 -33.45 11.84 17.09
C PHE A 358 -33.09 12.25 15.69
N SER A 359 -34.01 12.89 14.98
CA SER A 359 -33.76 13.48 13.68
C SER A 359 -34.11 14.96 13.67
N PHE A 360 -33.29 15.70 12.96
CA PHE A 360 -33.50 17.11 12.67
C PHE A 360 -33.33 17.34 11.19
N SER A 361 -34.30 17.98 10.56
CA SER A 361 -34.18 18.42 9.17
C SER A 361 -34.56 19.88 9.01
N ALA A 362 -33.76 20.59 8.23
CA ALA A 362 -34.04 21.95 7.79
C ALA A 362 -33.95 21.96 6.26
N GLY A 363 -34.97 22.45 5.61
CA GLY A 363 -35.05 22.54 4.17
C GLY A 363 -35.55 23.90 3.73
N PHE A 364 -35.00 24.39 2.67
CA PHE A 364 -35.46 25.54 1.92
C PHE A 364 -35.60 25.11 0.46
N SER A 365 -36.77 25.31 -0.10
CA SER A 365 -37.03 25.03 -1.50
C SER A 365 -37.75 26.15 -2.19
N LYS A 366 -37.38 26.37 -3.43
CA LYS A 366 -38.15 27.17 -4.38
C LYS A 366 -38.61 26.28 -5.52
N SER A 367 -39.86 26.37 -5.86
CA SER A 367 -40.45 25.61 -6.95
C SER A 367 -41.41 26.49 -7.74
N GLY A 368 -41.73 26.10 -8.95
CA GLY A 368 -42.69 26.77 -9.76
C GLY A 368 -42.99 26.03 -11.04
N ASP A 369 -44.05 26.41 -11.67
CA ASP A 369 -44.46 25.91 -12.97
C ASP A 369 -43.74 26.68 -14.10
N ASP A 370 -43.62 26.07 -15.28
CA ASP A 370 -43.04 26.70 -16.45
C ASP A 370 -41.62 27.32 -16.25
N PHE A 371 -40.80 26.68 -15.38
CA PHE A 371 -39.43 27.09 -15.04
C PHE A 371 -39.32 28.42 -14.24
N TYR A 372 -40.42 28.98 -13.76
CA TYR A 372 -40.41 30.10 -12.80
C TYR A 372 -40.37 29.51 -11.36
N LEU A 373 -39.61 30.17 -10.48
CA LEU A 373 -39.44 29.74 -9.07
C LEU A 373 -40.28 30.62 -8.14
N ASP A 374 -41.60 30.62 -8.31
CA ASP A 374 -42.53 31.53 -7.63
C ASP A 374 -42.92 31.07 -6.23
N ASN A 375 -42.88 29.78 -5.97
CA ASN A 375 -43.25 29.21 -4.67
C ASN A 375 -42.01 29.02 -3.80
N GLU A 376 -42.06 29.57 -2.60
CA GLU A 376 -41.00 29.45 -1.59
C GLU A 376 -41.51 28.67 -0.40
N ASN A 377 -40.78 27.62 -0.01
CA ASN A 377 -41.12 26.80 1.12
C ASN A 377 -39.91 26.61 2.05
N THR A 378 -40.10 26.91 3.32
CA THR A 378 -39.12 26.64 4.38
C THR A 378 -39.70 25.63 5.34
N LYS A 379 -38.99 24.50 5.50
CA LYS A 379 -39.40 23.39 6.37
C LYS A 379 -38.37 23.18 7.48
N LEU A 380 -38.84 23.19 8.72
CA LEU A 380 -38.05 22.78 9.89
C LEU A 380 -38.76 21.63 10.53
N LEU A 381 -38.09 20.51 10.74
CA LEU A 381 -38.66 19.33 11.36
C LEU A 381 -37.67 18.79 12.41
N ALA A 382 -38.17 18.60 13.62
CA ALA A 382 -37.52 17.81 14.67
C ALA A 382 -38.43 16.61 14.98
N ALA A 383 -37.87 15.42 14.91
CA ALA A 383 -38.64 14.20 15.20
C ALA A 383 -37.84 13.27 16.11
N VAL A 384 -38.60 12.52 16.92
CA VAL A 384 -38.07 11.44 17.76
C VAL A 384 -38.84 10.17 17.38
N GLU A 385 -38.13 9.14 17.02
CA GLU A 385 -38.68 7.87 16.62
C GLU A 385 -38.16 6.76 17.54
N LEU A 386 -39.09 6.02 18.18
CA LEU A 386 -38.79 4.85 19.00
C LEU A 386 -39.41 3.61 18.35
N PRO A 387 -38.60 2.65 17.86
CA PRO A 387 -39.12 1.41 17.30
C PRO A 387 -39.65 0.51 18.42
N LEU A 388 -40.98 0.42 18.60
CA LEU A 388 -41.60 -0.44 19.62
C LEU A 388 -41.56 -1.91 19.22
N PHE A 389 -41.75 -2.21 17.94
CA PHE A 389 -41.68 -3.55 17.36
C PHE A 389 -41.22 -3.50 15.90
N ASN A 390 -40.14 -4.20 15.58
CA ASN A 390 -39.58 -4.27 14.25
C ASN A 390 -39.31 -5.72 13.81
N ALA A 391 -40.24 -6.63 14.11
CA ALA A 391 -40.17 -8.05 13.74
C ALA A 391 -38.82 -8.73 14.12
N LEU A 392 -38.31 -8.43 15.32
CA LEU A 392 -37.06 -8.95 15.88
C LEU A 392 -35.78 -8.53 15.10
N GLN A 393 -35.85 -7.57 14.18
CA GLN A 393 -34.73 -7.11 13.36
C GLN A 393 -33.59 -6.63 14.25
N THR A 394 -33.85 -5.78 15.24
CA THR A 394 -32.83 -5.28 16.19
C THR A 394 -32.21 -6.41 17.01
N TYR A 395 -33.04 -7.35 17.50
CA TYR A 395 -32.55 -8.50 18.24
C TYR A 395 -31.60 -9.36 17.44
N ASN A 396 -32.00 -9.72 16.21
CA ASN A 396 -31.16 -10.51 15.32
C ASN A 396 -29.91 -9.74 14.86
N GLY A 397 -30.00 -8.42 14.64
CA GLY A 397 -28.87 -7.56 14.34
C GLY A 397 -27.84 -7.53 15.46
N VAL A 398 -28.27 -7.43 16.71
CA VAL A 398 -27.37 -7.53 17.88
C VAL A 398 -26.73 -8.91 17.99
N LYS A 399 -27.52 -9.99 17.75
CA LYS A 399 -27.00 -11.36 17.75
C LYS A 399 -25.92 -11.55 16.66
N GLN A 400 -26.19 -11.06 15.48
CA GLN A 400 -25.23 -11.10 14.36
C GLN A 400 -23.95 -10.30 14.69
N ALA A 401 -24.07 -9.09 15.24
CA ALA A 401 -22.93 -8.27 15.65
C ALA A 401 -22.09 -8.93 16.76
N LYS A 402 -22.73 -9.66 17.71
CA LYS A 402 -22.01 -10.46 18.72
C LYS A 402 -21.23 -11.60 18.09
N ILE A 403 -21.82 -12.32 17.13
CA ILE A 403 -21.14 -13.41 16.40
C ILE A 403 -19.97 -12.84 15.60
N SER A 404 -20.15 -11.69 14.93
CA SER A 404 -19.07 -11.01 14.19
C SER A 404 -17.92 -10.59 15.10
N LEU A 405 -18.22 -10.09 16.30
CA LEU A 405 -17.19 -9.76 17.30
C LEU A 405 -16.44 -11.03 17.79
N ALA A 406 -17.17 -12.11 18.06
CA ALA A 406 -16.56 -13.39 18.44
C ALA A 406 -15.67 -13.94 17.32
N GLY A 407 -16.10 -13.83 16.06
CA GLY A 407 -15.28 -14.17 14.89
C GLY A 407 -13.99 -13.35 14.82
N ALA A 408 -14.09 -12.03 15.02
CA ALA A 408 -12.92 -11.15 15.03
C ALA A 408 -11.94 -11.48 16.17
N LEU A 409 -12.44 -11.84 17.36
CA LEU A 409 -11.58 -12.28 18.47
C LEU A 409 -10.87 -13.60 18.18
N ASN A 410 -11.54 -14.53 17.50
CA ASN A 410 -10.92 -15.79 17.09
C ASN A 410 -9.86 -15.58 16.01
N GLN A 411 -10.12 -14.67 15.08
CA GLN A 411 -9.15 -14.30 14.03
C GLN A 411 -7.90 -13.62 14.61
N ASP A 412 -8.08 -12.75 15.62
CA ASP A 412 -6.98 -12.13 16.36
C ASP A 412 -6.13 -13.19 17.08
N ARG A 413 -6.75 -14.19 17.72
CA ARG A 413 -6.03 -15.30 18.35
C ARG A 413 -5.26 -16.13 17.32
N SER A 414 -5.86 -16.43 16.16
CA SER A 414 -5.18 -17.14 15.07
C SER A 414 -3.95 -16.36 14.60
N LEU A 415 -4.11 -15.04 14.37
CA LEU A 415 -2.99 -14.17 13.97
C LEU A 415 -1.85 -14.20 14.99
N MET A 416 -2.15 -14.17 16.30
CA MET A 416 -1.12 -14.25 17.33
C MET A 416 -0.32 -15.57 17.28
N ASN A 417 -1.01 -16.69 17.01
CA ASN A 417 -0.35 -17.99 16.83
C ASN A 417 0.52 -18.01 15.56
N ASP A 418 0.02 -17.43 14.45
CA ASP A 418 0.76 -17.35 13.20
C ASP A 418 2.01 -16.47 13.33
N VAL A 419 1.90 -15.34 14.04
CA VAL A 419 3.03 -14.46 14.37
C VAL A 419 4.07 -15.19 15.20
N PHE A 420 3.65 -15.92 16.24
CA PHE A 420 4.57 -16.73 17.04
C PHE A 420 5.33 -17.74 16.18
N LEU A 421 4.63 -18.47 15.32
CA LEU A 421 5.24 -19.47 14.42
C LEU A 421 6.22 -18.82 13.43
N GLN A 422 5.86 -17.67 12.85
CA GLN A 422 6.72 -16.94 11.92
C GLN A 422 8.00 -16.46 12.60
N VAL A 423 7.89 -15.85 13.79
CA VAL A 423 9.06 -15.39 14.57
C VAL A 423 9.94 -16.57 14.97
N GLN A 424 9.35 -17.65 15.46
CA GLN A 424 10.09 -18.86 15.83
C GLN A 424 10.82 -19.47 14.64
N SER A 425 10.15 -19.58 13.48
CA SER A 425 10.77 -20.11 12.28
C SER A 425 11.93 -19.23 11.78
N ALA A 426 11.76 -17.92 11.77
CA ALA A 426 12.81 -16.98 11.39
C ALA A 426 13.98 -16.99 12.38
N TYR A 427 13.71 -17.14 13.68
CA TYR A 427 14.73 -17.25 14.71
C TYR A 427 15.58 -18.53 14.56
N LEU A 428 14.92 -19.68 14.31
CA LEU A 428 15.62 -20.94 14.09
C LEU A 428 16.47 -20.90 12.81
N LYS A 429 15.99 -20.29 11.74
CA LYS A 429 16.78 -20.07 10.52
C LYS A 429 18.00 -19.18 10.78
N LEU A 430 17.86 -18.11 11.58
CA LEU A 430 18.99 -17.27 11.95
C LEU A 430 20.04 -18.06 12.75
N GLN A 431 19.61 -18.88 13.68
CA GLN A 431 20.50 -19.73 14.47
C GLN A 431 21.23 -20.74 13.59
N GLU A 432 20.52 -21.46 12.71
CA GLU A 432 21.10 -22.39 11.75
C GLU A 432 22.14 -21.70 10.85
N ALA A 433 21.78 -20.55 10.27
CA ALA A 433 22.69 -19.80 9.41
C ALA A 433 23.92 -19.29 10.19
N GLY A 434 23.72 -18.81 11.42
CA GLY A 434 24.81 -18.35 12.30
C GLY A 434 25.80 -19.46 12.64
N ASP A 435 25.30 -20.67 12.94
CA ASP A 435 26.13 -21.83 13.26
C ASP A 435 26.82 -22.40 12.01
N SER A 436 26.22 -22.23 10.81
CA SER A 436 26.76 -22.73 9.55
C SER A 436 27.97 -21.93 9.04
N VAL A 437 28.03 -20.60 9.28
CA VAL A 437 29.13 -19.74 8.78
C VAL A 437 30.50 -20.20 9.26
N PRO A 438 30.78 -20.38 10.57
CA PRO A 438 32.11 -20.78 11.05
C PRO A 438 32.50 -22.19 10.57
N ILE A 439 31.55 -23.10 10.44
CA ILE A 439 31.80 -24.47 9.93
C ILE A 439 32.18 -24.39 8.44
N ALA A 440 31.44 -23.65 7.63
CA ALA A 440 31.77 -23.46 6.22
C ALA A 440 33.12 -22.76 6.02
N GLN A 441 33.48 -21.80 6.85
CA GLN A 441 34.79 -21.15 6.83
C GLN A 441 35.93 -22.12 7.12
N LEU A 442 35.77 -22.98 8.14
CA LEU A 442 36.74 -24.03 8.46
C LEU A 442 36.91 -25.04 7.31
N ASN A 443 35.79 -25.40 6.65
CA ASN A 443 35.81 -26.28 5.50
C ASN A 443 36.61 -25.70 4.33
N VAL A 444 36.46 -24.38 4.04
CA VAL A 444 37.28 -23.70 3.03
C VAL A 444 38.77 -23.79 3.36
N GLN A 445 39.15 -23.56 4.63
CA GLN A 445 40.54 -23.65 5.05
C GLN A 445 41.10 -25.04 4.85
N LYS A 446 40.33 -26.08 5.24
CA LYS A 446 40.78 -27.49 5.12
C LYS A 446 40.80 -28.00 3.68
N ALA A 447 39.81 -27.59 2.87
CA ALA A 447 39.79 -27.91 1.44
C ALA A 447 40.95 -27.25 0.70
N LYS A 448 41.32 -26.00 1.07
CA LYS A 448 42.50 -25.34 0.51
C LYS A 448 43.81 -26.06 0.85
N GLU A 449 43.98 -26.42 2.12
CA GLU A 449 45.16 -27.19 2.58
C GLU A 449 45.27 -28.51 1.78
N ASN A 450 44.15 -29.23 1.59
CA ASN A 450 44.13 -30.46 0.80
C ASN A 450 44.46 -30.22 -0.68
N LEU A 451 43.96 -29.12 -1.28
CA LEU A 451 44.27 -28.74 -2.64
C LEU A 451 45.77 -28.46 -2.82
N ASP A 452 46.36 -27.67 -1.89
CA ASP A 452 47.78 -27.31 -1.93
C ASP A 452 48.66 -28.60 -1.86
N LEU A 453 48.31 -29.57 -1.04
CA LEU A 453 48.99 -30.88 -0.92
C LEU A 453 48.83 -31.70 -2.20
N ALA A 454 47.62 -31.87 -2.72
CA ALA A 454 47.32 -32.62 -3.94
C ALA A 454 48.07 -32.03 -5.16
N GLN A 455 48.10 -30.69 -5.26
CA GLN A 455 48.81 -29.98 -6.31
C GLN A 455 50.31 -30.17 -6.20
N GLY A 456 50.90 -30.12 -5.01
CA GLY A 456 52.29 -30.45 -4.76
C GLY A 456 52.66 -31.86 -5.20
N ARG A 457 51.88 -32.87 -4.78
CA ARG A 457 52.10 -34.29 -5.17
C ARG A 457 51.97 -34.50 -6.68
N TYR A 458 50.98 -33.86 -7.32
CA TYR A 458 50.83 -33.93 -8.78
C TYR A 458 52.02 -33.32 -9.53
N ASN A 459 52.52 -32.16 -9.08
CA ASN A 459 53.68 -31.48 -9.70
C ASN A 459 54.97 -32.31 -9.58
N GLU A 460 55.17 -33.01 -8.44
CA GLU A 460 56.31 -33.90 -8.22
C GLU A 460 56.18 -35.29 -8.93
N GLY A 461 55.04 -35.50 -9.64
CA GLY A 461 54.76 -36.75 -10.35
C GLY A 461 54.37 -37.96 -9.48
N ILE A 462 54.14 -37.73 -8.20
CA ILE A 462 53.78 -38.79 -7.21
C ILE A 462 52.24 -38.91 -7.10
N GLY A 463 51.48 -37.84 -7.38
CA GLY A 463 50.04 -37.78 -7.32
C GLY A 463 49.36 -38.07 -8.66
N ASP A 464 48.06 -38.52 -8.56
CA ASP A 464 47.22 -38.76 -9.72
C ASP A 464 46.38 -37.50 -10.03
N ILE A 465 46.05 -37.33 -11.32
CA ILE A 465 45.18 -36.24 -11.81
C ILE A 465 43.76 -36.27 -11.20
N ILE A 466 43.31 -37.48 -10.80
CA ILE A 466 42.01 -37.67 -10.15
C ILE A 466 42.04 -37.09 -8.74
N GLU A 467 43.12 -37.33 -7.96
CA GLU A 467 43.29 -36.75 -6.60
C GLU A 467 43.30 -35.24 -6.65
N LEU A 468 44.05 -34.67 -7.59
CA LEU A 468 44.10 -33.21 -7.79
C LEU A 468 42.72 -32.64 -8.13
N LYS A 469 42.01 -33.24 -9.10
CA LYS A 469 40.66 -32.80 -9.52
C LYS A 469 39.67 -32.87 -8.34
N ASP A 470 39.69 -33.95 -7.55
CA ASP A 470 38.76 -34.11 -6.43
C ASP A 470 39.04 -33.05 -5.32
N ALA A 471 40.31 -32.69 -5.10
CA ALA A 471 40.69 -31.60 -4.20
C ALA A 471 40.23 -30.24 -4.70
N GLU A 472 40.32 -29.99 -6.01
CA GLU A 472 39.85 -28.74 -6.63
C GLU A 472 38.33 -28.57 -6.58
N VAL A 473 37.59 -29.65 -6.90
CA VAL A 473 36.13 -29.64 -6.76
C VAL A 473 35.76 -29.37 -5.31
N SER A 474 36.40 -30.07 -4.36
CA SER A 474 36.14 -29.90 -2.93
C SER A 474 36.42 -28.45 -2.45
N TYR A 475 37.50 -27.83 -2.91
CA TYR A 475 37.84 -26.46 -2.58
C TYR A 475 36.83 -25.47 -3.15
N THR A 476 36.50 -25.59 -4.44
CA THR A 476 35.53 -24.72 -5.10
C THR A 476 34.13 -24.83 -4.46
N ASP A 477 33.70 -26.05 -4.14
CA ASP A 477 32.40 -26.28 -3.51
C ASP A 477 32.38 -25.77 -2.06
N ALA A 478 33.52 -25.85 -1.32
CA ALA A 478 33.65 -25.25 -0.01
C ALA A 478 33.59 -23.71 -0.06
N GLU A 479 34.27 -23.07 -1.03
CA GLU A 479 34.16 -21.62 -1.23
C GLU A 479 32.73 -21.17 -1.54
N LEU A 480 32.02 -21.88 -2.41
CA LEU A 480 30.63 -21.58 -2.74
C LEU A 480 29.70 -21.81 -1.54
N SER A 481 29.93 -22.85 -0.75
CA SER A 481 29.16 -23.14 0.46
C SER A 481 29.37 -22.06 1.51
N TYR A 482 30.59 -21.59 1.73
CA TYR A 482 30.87 -20.49 2.63
C TYR A 482 30.23 -19.17 2.17
N LEU A 483 30.31 -18.88 0.86
CA LEU A 483 29.65 -17.74 0.25
C LEU A 483 28.14 -17.79 0.52
N THR A 484 27.51 -18.93 0.26
CA THR A 484 26.07 -19.12 0.48
C THR A 484 25.73 -18.93 1.96
N ALA A 485 26.45 -19.56 2.89
CA ALA A 485 26.20 -19.43 4.32
C ALA A 485 26.26 -17.98 4.83
N ARG A 486 27.21 -17.16 4.32
CA ARG A 486 27.29 -15.73 4.67
C ARG A 486 26.05 -14.93 4.21
N TYR A 487 25.59 -15.16 3.00
CA TYR A 487 24.42 -14.43 2.47
C TYR A 487 23.11 -14.96 3.05
N ASP A 488 23.04 -16.26 3.36
CA ASP A 488 21.90 -16.85 4.07
C ASP A 488 21.76 -16.25 5.48
N TYR A 489 22.89 -16.03 6.17
CA TYR A 489 22.88 -15.32 7.46
C TYR A 489 22.36 -13.90 7.34
N ALA A 490 22.85 -13.12 6.36
CA ALA A 490 22.37 -11.75 6.14
C ALA A 490 20.87 -11.71 5.77
N THR A 491 20.41 -12.70 5.00
CA THR A 491 19.00 -12.84 4.64
C THR A 491 18.15 -13.23 5.86
N ALA A 492 18.64 -14.19 6.68
CA ALA A 492 17.95 -14.61 7.90
C ALA A 492 17.80 -13.48 8.94
N VAL A 493 18.82 -12.61 9.06
CA VAL A 493 18.71 -11.39 9.88
C VAL A 493 17.61 -10.47 9.36
N ALA A 494 17.52 -10.25 8.04
CA ALA A 494 16.48 -9.43 7.44
C ALA A 494 15.08 -10.04 7.62
N GLU A 495 14.94 -11.37 7.45
CA GLU A 495 13.68 -12.10 7.67
C GLU A 495 13.24 -12.03 9.14
N LEU A 496 14.15 -12.17 10.09
CA LEU A 496 13.80 -12.05 11.51
C LEU A 496 13.39 -10.63 11.88
N LYS A 497 14.09 -9.61 11.39
CA LYS A 497 13.68 -8.20 11.58
C LYS A 497 12.29 -7.96 11.03
N GLN A 498 11.98 -8.45 9.83
CA GLN A 498 10.63 -8.39 9.26
C GLN A 498 9.61 -9.14 10.12
N ALA A 499 9.92 -10.36 10.58
CA ALA A 499 9.04 -11.14 11.44
C ALA A 499 8.76 -10.47 12.79
N MET A 500 9.70 -9.67 13.30
CA MET A 500 9.53 -8.84 14.50
C MET A 500 8.77 -7.53 14.22
N GLY A 501 8.56 -7.14 12.95
CA GLY A 501 7.97 -5.86 12.59
C GLY A 501 8.93 -4.67 12.74
N THR A 502 10.24 -4.90 12.77
CA THR A 502 11.27 -3.86 12.83
C THR A 502 11.84 -3.58 11.43
N LYS A 503 12.29 -2.35 11.17
CA LYS A 503 12.89 -1.94 9.88
C LYS A 503 14.36 -2.33 9.75
#